data_6c1a8e17481c9b1a5b81555ed6e46eac
#
_entry.id   6c1a8e17481c9b1a5b81555ed6e46eac
#
_cell.length_a   1.000
_cell.length_b   1.000
_cell.length_c   1.000
_cell.angle_alpha   90.00
_cell.angle_beta   90.00
_cell.angle_gamma   90.00
#
_symmetry.space_group_name_H-M   'P 1'
#
loop_
_entity.id
_entity.type
_entity.pdbx_description
1 polymer ?
#
loop_
_entity_poly.entity_id
_entity_poly.type
_entity_poly.pdbx_seq_one_letter_code
_entity_poly.pdbx_strand_id
1 'polypeptide(L)'
;MNQQILDIWKYFFQYNVRYITIGGFAVNIYGYNRSTGDIDIYLEDTKENRINLRNAFVEIGLGDIETIETMQFIPDWTDFTLSYGLRLDIMTNVKGLENKTFDDLLNSATVVMIDEIPVKFIDYKNLIIAKKAANRPKDILDIEELNKLNNSEK
;
A
#
# COMPACT_ATOMS: atom_id res chain seq x y z
N MET A 1 -5.02 -16.68 -1.10
CA MET A 1 -5.19 -15.21 -0.96
C MET A 1 -6.55 -14.80 -1.50
N ASN A 2 -7.16 -13.82 -0.89
CA ASN A 2 -8.47 -13.32 -1.28
C ASN A 2 -8.43 -12.73 -2.71
N GLN A 3 -9.36 -13.16 -3.57
CA GLN A 3 -9.42 -12.72 -4.97
C GLN A 3 -9.60 -11.20 -5.11
N GLN A 4 -10.33 -10.57 -4.20
CA GLN A 4 -10.51 -9.11 -4.24
C GLN A 4 -9.20 -8.35 -4.05
N ILE A 5 -8.32 -8.85 -3.19
CA ILE A 5 -6.99 -8.28 -2.96
C ILE A 5 -6.15 -8.40 -4.22
N LEU A 6 -6.15 -9.59 -4.83
CA LEU A 6 -5.43 -9.84 -6.08
C LEU A 6 -5.94 -8.94 -7.21
N ASP A 7 -7.24 -8.73 -7.27
CA ASP A 7 -7.87 -7.88 -8.29
C ASP A 7 -7.42 -6.42 -8.17
N ILE A 8 -7.25 -5.92 -6.94
CA ILE A 8 -6.73 -4.57 -6.73
C ILE A 8 -5.34 -4.44 -7.37
N TRP A 9 -4.41 -5.31 -7.03
CA TRP A 9 -3.05 -5.27 -7.58
C TRP A 9 -3.02 -5.54 -9.08
N LYS A 10 -3.86 -6.46 -9.57
CA LYS A 10 -3.98 -6.78 -11.01
C LYS A 10 -4.39 -5.55 -11.82
N TYR A 11 -5.44 -4.88 -11.39
CA TYR A 11 -5.95 -3.72 -12.14
C TYR A 11 -5.09 -2.48 -11.93
N PHE A 12 -4.44 -2.33 -10.78
CA PHE A 12 -3.42 -1.30 -10.61
C PHE A 12 -2.27 -1.50 -11.61
N PHE A 13 -1.84 -2.72 -11.81
CA PHE A 13 -0.82 -3.03 -12.81
C PHE A 13 -1.33 -2.76 -14.24
N GLN A 14 -2.52 -3.25 -14.55
CA GLN A 14 -3.10 -3.14 -15.89
C GLN A 14 -3.32 -1.68 -16.32
N TYR A 15 -3.70 -0.81 -15.38
CA TYR A 15 -3.99 0.60 -15.65
C TYR A 15 -2.83 1.53 -15.30
N ASN A 16 -1.65 0.99 -15.05
CA ASN A 16 -0.44 1.75 -14.77
C ASN A 16 -0.57 2.69 -13.57
N VAL A 17 -1.28 2.28 -12.54
CA VAL A 17 -1.37 3.03 -11.28
C VAL A 17 0.00 2.99 -10.60
N ARG A 18 0.51 4.16 -10.24
CA ARG A 18 1.78 4.28 -9.52
C ARG A 18 1.48 4.27 -8.03
N TYR A 19 1.90 3.22 -7.37
CA TYR A 19 1.59 2.95 -5.97
C TYR A 19 2.69 2.15 -5.30
N ILE A 20 2.65 2.14 -3.97
CA ILE A 20 3.49 1.28 -3.14
C ILE A 20 2.58 0.71 -2.05
N THR A 21 2.55 -0.62 -1.91
CA THR A 21 1.82 -1.27 -0.82
C THR A 21 2.61 -1.11 0.48
N ILE A 22 1.95 -0.60 1.51
CA ILE A 22 2.52 -0.40 2.83
C ILE A 22 1.69 -1.17 3.87
N GLY A 23 1.88 -0.92 5.15
CA GLY A 23 1.04 -1.48 6.22
C GLY A 23 1.20 -2.97 6.42
N GLY A 24 0.10 -3.65 6.80
CA GLY A 24 0.13 -5.05 7.22
C GLY A 24 0.57 -6.04 6.14
N PHE A 25 0.19 -5.82 4.89
CA PHE A 25 0.64 -6.70 3.80
C PHE A 25 2.15 -6.58 3.56
N ALA A 26 2.73 -5.39 3.71
CA ALA A 26 4.18 -5.22 3.65
C ALA A 26 4.87 -5.94 4.80
N VAL A 27 4.31 -5.88 6.00
CA VAL A 27 4.83 -6.63 7.16
C VAL A 27 4.83 -8.12 6.85
N ASN A 28 3.76 -8.63 6.24
CA ASN A 28 3.64 -10.05 5.90
C ASN A 28 4.73 -10.51 4.93
N ILE A 29 5.05 -9.74 3.89
CA ILE A 29 6.07 -10.16 2.92
C ILE A 29 7.48 -10.22 3.52
N TYR A 30 7.72 -9.48 4.59
CA TYR A 30 9.00 -9.52 5.30
C TYR A 30 9.05 -10.58 6.40
N GLY A 31 8.02 -11.43 6.48
CA GLY A 31 8.06 -12.66 7.26
C GLY A 31 7.22 -12.69 8.52
N TYR A 32 6.74 -11.56 9.01
CA TYR A 32 5.82 -11.56 10.15
C TYR A 32 4.40 -11.82 9.66
N ASN A 33 4.02 -13.08 9.76
CA ASN A 33 2.73 -13.55 9.26
C ASN A 33 1.63 -13.30 10.29
N ARG A 34 1.08 -12.09 10.28
CA ARG A 34 -0.07 -11.72 11.09
C ARG A 34 -1.29 -11.42 10.21
N SER A 35 -2.46 -11.52 10.81
CA SER A 35 -3.71 -11.19 10.13
C SER A 35 -3.74 -9.70 9.76
N THR A 36 -4.21 -9.40 8.56
CA THR A 36 -4.45 -8.04 8.10
C THR A 36 -5.75 -8.01 7.30
N GLY A 37 -6.65 -7.08 7.63
CA GLY A 37 -7.96 -6.96 7.00
C GLY A 37 -8.04 -5.88 5.94
N ASP A 38 -7.04 -4.99 5.89
CA ASP A 38 -7.06 -3.81 5.02
C ASP A 38 -5.84 -3.81 4.12
N ILE A 39 -6.01 -3.28 2.89
CA ILE A 39 -4.88 -2.96 2.03
C ILE A 39 -4.55 -1.48 2.22
N ASP A 40 -3.30 -1.19 2.53
CA ASP A 40 -2.79 0.18 2.67
C ASP A 40 -1.90 0.51 1.48
N ILE A 41 -2.25 1.56 0.76
CA ILE A 41 -1.57 1.98 -0.47
C ILE A 41 -1.06 3.42 -0.31
N TYR A 42 0.24 3.61 -0.58
CA TYR A 42 0.81 4.93 -0.80
C TYR A 42 0.73 5.23 -2.29
N LEU A 43 -0.05 6.25 -2.65
CA LEU A 43 -0.36 6.62 -4.02
C LEU A 43 0.42 7.86 -4.44
N GLU A 44 1.01 7.86 -5.63
CA GLU A 44 1.54 9.09 -6.21
C GLU A 44 0.38 10.02 -6.57
N ASP A 45 0.38 11.22 -5.99
CA ASP A 45 -0.71 12.18 -6.21
C ASP A 45 -0.40 13.09 -7.39
N THR A 46 -0.68 12.59 -8.59
CA THR A 46 -0.64 13.35 -9.84
C THR A 46 -1.97 13.20 -10.56
N LYS A 47 -2.28 14.17 -11.41
CA LYS A 47 -3.52 14.13 -12.22
C LYS A 47 -3.60 12.85 -13.05
N GLU A 48 -2.51 12.50 -13.74
CA GLU A 48 -2.45 11.29 -14.56
C GLU A 48 -2.70 10.04 -13.72
N ASN A 49 -2.06 9.94 -12.56
CA ASN A 49 -2.21 8.78 -11.71
C ASN A 49 -3.63 8.65 -11.14
N ARG A 50 -4.28 9.77 -10.84
CA ARG A 50 -5.68 9.78 -10.41
C ARG A 50 -6.63 9.31 -11.50
N ILE A 51 -6.37 9.67 -12.77
CA ILE A 51 -7.12 9.16 -13.92
C ILE A 51 -6.95 7.64 -14.01
N ASN A 52 -5.73 7.16 -13.90
CA ASN A 52 -5.44 5.73 -13.93
C ASN A 52 -6.12 4.98 -12.78
N LEU A 53 -6.12 5.57 -11.60
CA LEU A 53 -6.81 5.01 -10.43
C LEU A 53 -8.32 4.93 -10.66
N ARG A 54 -8.93 5.98 -11.21
CA ARG A 54 -10.35 6.00 -11.55
C ARG A 54 -10.71 4.85 -12.49
N ASN A 55 -9.89 4.63 -13.53
CA ASN A 55 -10.09 3.56 -14.50
C ASN A 55 -9.95 2.18 -13.84
N ALA A 56 -8.96 2.00 -12.99
CA ALA A 56 -8.76 0.75 -12.25
C ALA A 56 -9.95 0.46 -11.34
N PHE A 57 -10.51 1.46 -10.69
CA PHE A 57 -11.64 1.30 -9.77
C PHE A 57 -12.89 0.77 -10.46
N VAL A 58 -13.14 1.14 -11.71
CA VAL A 58 -14.25 0.57 -12.49
C VAL A 58 -14.13 -0.94 -12.59
N GLU A 59 -12.92 -1.42 -12.92
CA GLU A 59 -12.66 -2.86 -13.07
C GLU A 59 -12.66 -3.60 -11.74
N ILE A 60 -12.24 -2.94 -10.67
CA ILE A 60 -12.24 -3.53 -9.31
C ILE A 60 -13.68 -3.70 -8.79
N GLY A 61 -14.64 -2.97 -9.35
CA GLY A 61 -16.03 -3.06 -8.93
C GLY A 61 -16.49 -1.94 -8.00
N LEU A 62 -15.65 -0.90 -7.82
CA LEU A 62 -16.02 0.29 -7.04
C LEU A 62 -16.87 1.28 -7.84
N GLY A 63 -16.98 1.07 -9.15
CA GLY A 63 -17.70 1.95 -10.05
C GLY A 63 -16.84 3.11 -10.57
N ASP A 64 -17.44 3.95 -11.40
CA ASP A 64 -16.79 5.15 -11.92
C ASP A 64 -16.95 6.31 -10.96
N ILE A 65 -15.94 6.55 -10.15
CA ILE A 65 -15.93 7.63 -9.16
C ILE A 65 -15.21 8.83 -9.77
N GLU A 66 -15.97 9.67 -10.49
CA GLU A 66 -15.42 10.83 -11.19
C GLU A 66 -14.67 11.78 -10.26
N THR A 67 -15.12 11.90 -9.01
CA THR A 67 -14.52 12.79 -8.03
C THR A 67 -13.10 12.40 -7.63
N ILE A 68 -12.64 11.18 -7.93
CA ILE A 68 -11.25 10.78 -7.68
C ILE A 68 -10.27 11.74 -8.34
N GLU A 69 -10.61 12.29 -9.50
CA GLU A 69 -9.72 13.19 -10.22
C GLU A 69 -9.56 14.56 -9.54
N THR A 70 -10.53 14.97 -8.73
CA THR A 70 -10.57 16.31 -8.15
C THR A 70 -10.69 16.33 -6.63
N MET A 71 -11.08 15.23 -6.01
CA MET A 71 -11.25 15.18 -4.55
C MET A 71 -9.93 15.43 -3.84
N GLN A 72 -9.97 16.16 -2.76
CA GLN A 72 -8.82 16.27 -1.89
C GLN A 72 -8.77 15.01 -1.02
N PHE A 73 -7.73 14.21 -1.19
CA PHE A 73 -7.44 13.18 -0.19
C PHE A 73 -7.10 13.90 1.12
N ILE A 74 -7.82 13.56 2.17
CA ILE A 74 -7.55 14.09 3.51
C ILE A 74 -6.08 13.81 3.82
N PRO A 75 -5.34 14.79 4.43
CA PRO A 75 -3.87 14.83 4.34
C PRO A 75 -3.12 13.55 4.63
N ASP A 76 -3.66 12.54 5.05
CA ASP A 76 -2.93 11.32 5.28
C ASP A 76 -3.66 10.07 4.79
N TRP A 77 -4.97 10.18 4.48
CA TRP A 77 -5.73 8.95 4.35
C TRP A 77 -7.13 9.15 3.78
N THR A 78 -7.52 8.28 2.83
CA THR A 78 -8.88 8.12 2.32
C THR A 78 -9.16 6.64 2.15
N ASP A 79 -10.32 6.19 2.64
CA ASP A 79 -10.68 4.79 2.56
C ASP A 79 -11.80 4.52 1.55
N PHE A 80 -11.76 3.33 0.98
CA PHE A 80 -12.79 2.79 0.10
C PHE A 80 -13.15 1.40 0.58
N THR A 81 -14.44 1.14 0.78
CA THR A 81 -14.90 -0.18 1.19
C THR A 81 -15.32 -0.99 -0.03
N LEU A 82 -14.70 -2.14 -0.19
CA LEU A 82 -15.08 -3.10 -1.23
C LEU A 82 -16.15 -4.05 -0.73
N SER A 83 -16.67 -4.89 -1.62
CA SER A 83 -17.60 -5.95 -1.26
C SER A 83 -17.02 -6.83 -0.15
N TYR A 84 -17.86 -7.36 0.71
CA TYR A 84 -17.48 -8.21 1.84
C TYR A 84 -16.62 -7.52 2.90
N GLY A 85 -16.63 -6.18 2.95
CA GLY A 85 -16.00 -5.42 4.03
C GLY A 85 -14.49 -5.24 3.94
N LEU A 86 -13.86 -5.66 2.86
CA LEU A 86 -12.45 -5.36 2.63
C LEU A 86 -12.28 -3.85 2.45
N ARG A 87 -11.35 -3.26 3.19
CA ARG A 87 -11.07 -1.82 3.10
C ARG A 87 -9.76 -1.57 2.36
N LEU A 88 -9.81 -0.63 1.43
CA LEU A 88 -8.65 -0.11 0.73
C LEU A 88 -8.37 1.30 1.25
N ASP A 89 -7.28 1.46 1.96
CA ASP A 89 -6.82 2.74 2.50
C ASP A 89 -5.78 3.33 1.56
N ILE A 90 -6.05 4.54 1.06
CA ILE A 90 -5.13 5.24 0.16
C ILE A 90 -4.59 6.48 0.85
N MET A 91 -3.28 6.61 0.88
CA MET A 91 -2.58 7.77 1.41
C MET A 91 -1.70 8.39 0.34
N THR A 92 -1.60 9.70 0.38
CA THR A 92 -0.71 10.47 -0.51
C THR A 92 0.49 11.05 0.23
N ASN A 93 0.57 10.76 1.53
CA ASN A 93 1.69 11.13 2.37
C ASN A 93 1.86 10.06 3.45
N VAL A 94 3.10 9.73 3.78
CA VAL A 94 3.41 8.72 4.81
C VAL A 94 4.26 9.37 5.90
N LYS A 95 3.75 9.34 7.13
CA LYS A 95 4.46 9.88 8.29
C LYS A 95 5.82 9.22 8.45
N GLY A 96 6.84 10.04 8.63
CA GLY A 96 8.24 9.60 8.73
C GLY A 96 8.99 9.60 7.41
N LEU A 97 8.29 9.68 6.29
CA LEU A 97 8.87 9.64 4.95
C LEU A 97 8.67 10.94 4.16
N GLU A 98 8.30 12.02 4.83
CA GLU A 98 7.96 13.30 4.21
C GLU A 98 9.15 13.93 3.46
N ASN A 99 10.37 13.59 3.85
CA ASN A 99 11.59 14.09 3.21
C ASN A 99 12.03 13.26 1.98
N LYS A 100 11.24 12.25 1.61
CA LYS A 100 11.53 11.39 0.45
C LYS A 100 10.44 11.59 -0.60
N THR A 101 10.85 11.57 -1.87
CA THR A 101 9.89 11.65 -2.98
C THR A 101 9.24 10.29 -3.20
N PHE A 102 8.08 10.30 -3.86
CA PHE A 102 7.45 9.05 -4.28
C PHE A 102 8.38 8.23 -5.18
N ASP A 103 9.07 8.87 -6.11
CA ASP A 103 10.00 8.21 -7.01
C ASP A 103 11.15 7.53 -6.25
N ASP A 104 11.70 8.18 -5.23
CA ASP A 104 12.75 7.59 -4.39
C ASP A 104 12.25 6.30 -3.75
N LEU A 105 11.05 6.32 -3.18
CA LEU A 105 10.46 5.17 -2.52
C LEU A 105 10.08 4.08 -3.50
N LEU A 106 9.60 4.44 -4.68
CA LEU A 106 9.28 3.47 -5.73
C LEU A 106 10.52 2.79 -6.28
N ASN A 107 11.62 3.54 -6.44
CA ASN A 107 12.89 2.99 -6.91
C ASN A 107 13.50 1.99 -5.93
N SER A 108 13.27 2.18 -4.63
CA SER A 108 13.74 1.25 -3.60
C SER A 108 12.73 0.15 -3.26
N ALA A 109 11.53 0.19 -3.83
CA ALA A 109 10.47 -0.76 -3.52
C ALA A 109 10.84 -2.19 -3.87
N THR A 110 10.34 -3.12 -3.06
CA THR A 110 10.47 -4.55 -3.32
C THR A 110 9.33 -4.99 -4.24
N VAL A 111 9.65 -5.65 -5.33
CA VAL A 111 8.64 -6.21 -6.24
C VAL A 111 8.52 -7.69 -6.00
N VAL A 112 7.33 -8.15 -5.68
CA VAL A 112 7.01 -9.56 -5.46
C VAL A 112 6.00 -10.01 -6.50
N MET A 113 6.28 -11.12 -7.18
CA MET A 113 5.32 -11.71 -8.12
C MET A 113 4.29 -12.52 -7.35
N ILE A 114 3.03 -12.10 -7.40
CA ILE A 114 1.92 -12.82 -6.77
C ILE A 114 0.92 -13.16 -7.88
N ASP A 115 0.73 -14.44 -8.13
CA ASP A 115 -0.13 -14.94 -9.24
C ASP A 115 0.22 -14.25 -10.58
N GLU A 116 1.52 -14.16 -10.89
CA GLU A 116 2.05 -13.52 -12.10
C GLU A 116 1.83 -12.01 -12.17
N ILE A 117 1.37 -11.39 -11.08
CA ILE A 117 1.19 -9.94 -10.98
C ILE A 117 2.40 -9.36 -10.22
N PRO A 118 3.12 -8.38 -10.80
CA PRO A 118 4.18 -7.69 -10.06
C PRO A 118 3.55 -6.72 -9.05
N VAL A 119 3.71 -7.02 -7.78
CA VAL A 119 3.17 -6.20 -6.69
C VAL A 119 4.30 -5.44 -6.02
N LYS A 120 4.11 -4.15 -5.83
CA LYS A 120 5.12 -3.26 -5.26
C LYS A 120 4.87 -3.04 -3.79
N PHE A 121 5.91 -3.32 -2.99
CA PHE A 121 5.89 -3.14 -1.55
C PHE A 121 6.98 -2.17 -1.13
N ILE A 122 6.70 -1.39 -0.09
CA ILE A 122 7.74 -0.54 0.52
C ILE A 122 8.94 -1.42 0.94
N ASP A 123 10.16 -0.91 0.74
CA ASP A 123 11.36 -1.61 1.20
C ASP A 123 11.41 -1.69 2.72
N TYR A 124 12.15 -2.65 3.24
CA TYR A 124 12.22 -2.94 4.68
C TYR A 124 12.63 -1.73 5.51
N LYS A 125 13.68 -1.03 5.10
CA LYS A 125 14.21 0.12 5.83
C LYS A 125 13.15 1.22 6.01
N ASN A 126 12.48 1.57 4.92
CA ASN A 126 11.45 2.61 4.95
C ASN A 126 10.18 2.15 5.64
N LEU A 127 9.84 0.86 5.58
CA LEU A 127 8.74 0.30 6.36
C LEU A 127 8.98 0.51 7.88
N ILE A 128 10.17 0.22 8.35
CA ILE A 128 10.54 0.40 9.76
C ILE A 128 10.47 1.89 10.14
N ILE A 129 10.98 2.79 9.29
CA ILE A 129 10.90 4.23 9.53
C ILE A 129 9.43 4.69 9.68
N ALA A 130 8.57 4.26 8.77
CA ALA A 130 7.14 4.61 8.80
C ALA A 130 6.45 4.08 10.06
N LYS A 131 6.76 2.85 10.44
CA LYS A 131 6.18 2.23 11.64
C LYS A 131 6.65 2.90 12.92
N LYS A 132 7.91 3.27 13.02
CA LYS A 132 8.43 4.04 14.15
C LYS A 132 7.75 5.41 14.26
N ALA A 133 7.52 6.07 13.15
CA ALA A 133 6.85 7.37 13.13
C ALA A 133 5.38 7.26 13.56
N ALA A 134 4.67 6.23 13.13
CA ALA A 134 3.29 5.98 13.52
C ALA A 134 3.16 5.64 15.01
N ASN A 135 4.07 4.84 15.53
CA ASN A 135 4.26 4.55 16.96
C ASN A 135 2.98 4.08 17.70
N ARG A 136 2.11 3.34 16.99
CA ARG A 136 0.95 2.70 17.62
C ARG A 136 1.38 1.37 18.26
N PRO A 137 0.62 0.81 19.24
CA PRO A 137 0.97 -0.49 19.84
C PRO A 137 1.24 -1.59 18.80
N LYS A 138 0.43 -1.66 17.75
CA LYS A 138 0.61 -2.65 16.67
C LYS A 138 1.89 -2.40 15.87
N ASP A 139 2.28 -1.13 15.70
CA ASP A 139 3.50 -0.78 14.98
C ASP A 139 4.74 -1.17 15.77
N ILE A 140 4.71 -0.97 17.08
CA ILE A 140 5.79 -1.38 17.97
C ILE A 140 5.97 -2.90 17.92
N LEU A 141 4.86 -3.65 17.97
CA LEU A 141 4.89 -5.10 17.88
C LEU A 141 5.42 -5.57 16.52
N ASP A 142 4.96 -4.96 15.45
CA ASP A 142 5.44 -5.26 14.09
C ASP A 142 6.96 -5.10 14.00
N ILE A 143 7.49 -3.99 14.54
CA ILE A 143 8.94 -3.71 14.54
C ILE A 143 9.69 -4.79 15.34
N GLU A 144 9.20 -5.14 16.53
CA GLU A 144 9.83 -6.17 17.35
C GLU A 144 9.89 -7.52 16.63
N GLU A 145 8.79 -7.95 16.05
CA GLU A 145 8.70 -9.23 15.35
C GLU A 145 9.57 -9.24 14.08
N LEU A 146 9.54 -8.16 13.30
CA LEU A 146 10.40 -8.04 12.12
C LEU A 146 11.88 -8.03 12.48
N ASN A 147 12.26 -7.35 13.54
CA ASN A 147 13.65 -7.31 14.01
C ASN A 147 14.12 -8.69 14.47
N LYS A 148 13.29 -9.46 15.15
CA LYS A 148 13.62 -10.85 15.55
C LYS A 148 13.93 -11.71 14.31
N LEU A 149 13.10 -11.62 13.28
CA LEU A 149 13.27 -12.37 12.05
C LEU A 149 14.55 -11.95 11.31
N ASN A 150 14.79 -10.65 11.21
CA ASN A 150 15.99 -10.12 10.55
C ASN A 150 17.28 -10.50 11.31
N ASN A 151 17.25 -10.53 12.62
CA ASN A 151 18.39 -10.91 13.44
C ASN A 151 18.66 -12.42 13.41
N SER A 152 17.62 -13.26 13.28
CA SER A 152 17.80 -14.71 13.21
C SER A 152 18.36 -15.19 11.88
N GLU A 153 18.31 -14.38 10.83
CA GLU A 153 18.90 -14.67 9.50
C GLU A 153 20.40 -14.31 9.43
N LYS A 154 20.91 -13.68 10.45
CA LYS A 154 22.32 -13.38 10.60
C LYS A 154 22.99 -14.48 11.43
#